data_3b0e636555a785d895bb2a08beece28c
#
_entry.id   3b0e636555a785d895bb2a08beece28c
#
_cell.length_a   1.000
_cell.length_b   1.000
_cell.length_c   1.000
_cell.angle_alpha   90.00
_cell.angle_beta   90.00
_cell.angle_gamma   90.00
#
_symmetry.space_group_name_H-M   'P 1'
#
loop_
_entity.id
_entity.type
_entity.pdbx_description
1 polymer ?
#
loop_
_entity_poly.entity_id
_entity_poly.type
_entity_poly.pdbx_seq_one_letter_code
_entity_poly.pdbx_strand_id
1 'polypeptide(L)'
;MATFLTSNAVGEREDLSDVIYRIDPDETPVFSNAAKETTKAVTHDWQVQELASAADDNHVNEGADFSYVNPTATTRLSNVHQIAAQAASVSNTLDVVDKAGRDRETAYVKIIKAIEQRRDIEKGLFKNEAKDASDPRKTAKFLSYMSNVVLESGSSVASGGDGSNAATMSGSNDALELADIEGAMKLAYEDGGQPDMLVLSPANKVAFSNLSSGSVATNQIQMTAPAEAAIVGSVSLFLTDFGTLNAVIDRNATNTEILLLDSDHYAIGHLPGRMFSVSDVAATGDATKFAIISEYVLINRAPKAHAAIFDLNTS
;
A
#
# COMPACT_ATOMS: atom_id res chain seq x y z
N MET A 1 25.09 -66.52 -3.45
CA MET A 1 23.66 -66.28 -3.67
C MET A 1 23.47 -64.80 -4.06
N ALA A 2 22.83 -64.51 -5.18
CA ALA A 2 22.50 -63.16 -5.55
C ALA A 2 21.31 -62.67 -4.70
N THR A 3 21.46 -61.55 -4.01
CA THR A 3 20.39 -60.96 -3.20
C THR A 3 19.42 -60.24 -4.10
N PHE A 4 18.12 -60.43 -3.93
CA PHE A 4 17.09 -59.65 -4.62
C PHE A 4 17.10 -58.22 -4.03
N LEU A 5 17.39 -57.22 -4.89
CA LEU A 5 17.55 -55.83 -4.45
C LEU A 5 16.28 -55.05 -4.78
N THR A 6 16.02 -53.96 -4.04
CA THR A 6 14.93 -53.02 -4.26
C THR A 6 14.88 -52.55 -5.72
N SER A 7 16.02 -52.34 -6.36
CA SER A 7 16.14 -51.94 -7.76
C SER A 7 15.56 -52.97 -8.77
N ASN A 8 15.32 -54.19 -8.30
CA ASN A 8 14.72 -55.25 -9.13
C ASN A 8 13.25 -55.54 -8.77
N ALA A 9 12.72 -54.85 -7.76
CA ALA A 9 11.32 -54.96 -7.35
C ALA A 9 10.44 -54.08 -8.26
N VAL A 10 9.32 -54.65 -8.67
CA VAL A 10 8.27 -53.95 -9.47
C VAL A 10 7.13 -53.61 -8.52
N GLY A 11 6.74 -52.34 -8.48
CA GLY A 11 5.58 -51.89 -7.71
C GLY A 11 5.94 -51.14 -6.41
N GLU A 12 7.18 -50.66 -6.26
CA GLU A 12 7.49 -49.68 -5.23
C GLU A 12 6.70 -48.40 -5.45
N ARG A 13 6.02 -47.91 -4.40
CA ARG A 13 5.34 -46.64 -4.42
C ARG A 13 6.31 -45.53 -4.11
N GLU A 14 6.26 -44.47 -4.87
CA GLU A 14 6.94 -43.23 -4.53
C GLU A 14 6.40 -42.69 -3.20
N ASP A 15 7.30 -42.33 -2.30
CA ASP A 15 6.95 -41.67 -1.04
C ASP A 15 6.80 -40.16 -1.30
N LEU A 16 5.55 -39.71 -1.46
CA LEU A 16 5.21 -38.32 -1.70
C LEU A 16 4.62 -37.72 -0.43
N SER A 17 5.22 -36.64 0.05
CA SER A 17 4.73 -35.92 1.22
C SER A 17 3.33 -35.34 0.99
N ASP A 18 2.43 -35.53 1.95
CA ASP A 18 1.08 -34.94 1.93
C ASP A 18 1.06 -33.44 2.31
N VAL A 19 2.23 -32.81 2.41
CA VAL A 19 2.35 -31.39 2.77
C VAL A 19 2.86 -30.60 1.59
N ILE A 20 2.14 -29.49 1.25
CA ILE A 20 2.59 -28.53 0.26
C ILE A 20 3.27 -27.37 0.98
N TYR A 21 4.57 -27.21 0.74
CA TYR A 21 5.33 -26.06 1.25
C TYR A 21 5.22 -24.89 0.27
N ARG A 22 4.77 -23.73 0.78
CA ARG A 22 4.70 -22.49 0.02
C ARG A 22 5.57 -21.44 0.70
N ILE A 23 6.46 -20.82 -0.06
CA ILE A 23 7.34 -19.71 0.38
C ILE A 23 7.07 -18.52 -0.51
N ASP A 24 5.87 -17.96 -0.39
CA ASP A 24 5.48 -16.76 -1.14
C ASP A 24 5.21 -15.59 -0.21
N PRO A 25 5.61 -14.38 -0.60
CA PRO A 25 5.23 -13.18 0.15
C PRO A 25 3.73 -12.93 -0.06
N ASP A 26 2.94 -13.03 0.98
CA ASP A 26 1.49 -12.78 0.97
C ASP A 26 1.09 -11.56 1.82
N GLU A 27 2.07 -10.88 2.41
CA GLU A 27 1.89 -9.69 3.22
C GLU A 27 1.42 -8.51 2.35
N THR A 28 0.38 -7.82 2.81
CA THR A 28 -0.19 -6.64 2.19
C THR A 28 -0.52 -5.62 3.28
N PRO A 29 0.51 -4.92 3.80
CA PRO A 29 0.35 -4.08 5.00
C PRO A 29 -0.55 -2.87 4.76
N VAL A 30 -0.43 -2.18 3.64
CA VAL A 30 -1.22 -0.98 3.34
C VAL A 30 -2.69 -1.33 3.15
N PHE A 31 -2.98 -2.39 2.37
CA PHE A 31 -4.34 -2.87 2.19
C PHE A 31 -4.98 -3.37 3.50
N SER A 32 -4.17 -3.99 4.37
CA SER A 32 -4.65 -4.54 5.65
C SER A 32 -5.00 -3.45 6.65
N ASN A 33 -4.19 -2.40 6.72
CA ASN A 33 -4.38 -1.27 7.63
C ASN A 33 -5.46 -0.29 7.11
N ALA A 34 -5.77 -0.30 5.81
CA ALA A 34 -6.81 0.56 5.25
C ALA A 34 -8.18 0.29 5.87
N ALA A 35 -8.88 1.35 6.24
CA ALA A 35 -10.29 1.25 6.59
C ALA A 35 -11.10 0.70 5.39
N LYS A 36 -12.16 -0.07 5.66
CA LYS A 36 -13.02 -0.63 4.62
C LYS A 36 -14.34 0.13 4.60
N GLU A 37 -14.70 0.67 3.45
CA GLU A 37 -15.96 1.40 3.26
C GLU A 37 -16.82 0.76 2.18
N THR A 38 -18.13 0.79 2.38
CA THR A 38 -19.09 0.34 1.37
C THR A 38 -19.57 1.55 0.59
N THR A 39 -19.36 1.54 -0.71
CA THR A 39 -19.77 2.59 -1.64
C THR A 39 -21.00 2.19 -2.42
N LYS A 40 -21.69 3.16 -3.02
CA LYS A 40 -22.98 2.91 -3.72
C LYS A 40 -22.93 3.26 -5.22
N ALA A 41 -21.86 3.88 -5.69
CA ALA A 41 -21.74 4.35 -7.07
C ALA A 41 -20.36 4.03 -7.63
N VAL A 42 -20.24 4.02 -8.95
CA VAL A 42 -18.97 3.78 -9.67
C VAL A 42 -17.96 4.90 -9.41
N THR A 43 -18.44 6.13 -9.31
CA THR A 43 -17.64 7.27 -8.89
C THR A 43 -18.00 7.55 -7.44
N HIS A 44 -16.99 7.56 -6.58
CA HIS A 44 -17.15 7.93 -5.18
C HIS A 44 -16.59 9.32 -4.95
N ASP A 45 -17.38 10.17 -4.33
CA ASP A 45 -17.05 11.56 -4.07
C ASP A 45 -17.09 11.83 -2.58
N TRP A 46 -16.15 12.66 -2.11
CA TRP A 46 -16.13 13.17 -0.74
C TRP A 46 -15.76 14.64 -0.72
N GLN A 47 -15.98 15.30 0.40
CA GLN A 47 -15.69 16.71 0.56
C GLN A 47 -14.59 16.93 1.58
N VAL A 48 -13.68 17.82 1.25
CA VAL A 48 -12.60 18.26 2.12
C VAL A 48 -12.76 19.76 2.36
N GLN A 49 -12.53 20.19 3.58
CA GLN A 49 -12.56 21.59 3.95
C GLN A 49 -11.30 21.96 4.69
N GLU A 50 -10.67 23.03 4.27
CA GLU A 50 -9.51 23.60 4.93
C GLU A 50 -9.92 24.82 5.72
N LEU A 51 -9.28 25.03 6.86
CA LEU A 51 -9.41 26.26 7.62
C LEU A 51 -8.60 27.36 6.95
N ALA A 52 -9.04 28.60 7.09
CA ALA A 52 -8.23 29.74 6.71
C ALA A 52 -6.97 29.80 7.59
N SER A 53 -5.89 30.34 7.04
CA SER A 53 -4.67 30.57 7.80
C SER A 53 -4.96 31.41 9.04
N ALA A 54 -4.31 31.08 10.15
CA ALA A 54 -4.43 31.87 11.36
C ALA A 54 -3.95 33.30 11.12
N ALA A 55 -4.74 34.27 11.54
CA ALA A 55 -4.39 35.68 11.49
C ALA A 55 -3.90 36.13 12.86
N ASP A 56 -2.76 36.79 12.90
CA ASP A 56 -2.18 37.40 14.11
C ASP A 56 -2.74 38.79 14.41
N ASP A 57 -3.39 39.43 13.42
CA ASP A 57 -3.99 40.74 13.49
C ASP A 57 -5.53 40.67 13.37
N ASN A 58 -6.16 40.13 14.40
CA ASN A 58 -7.64 39.96 14.46
C ASN A 58 -8.25 40.82 15.57
N HIS A 59 -7.70 42.02 15.80
CA HIS A 59 -8.24 42.97 16.75
C HIS A 59 -9.07 44.04 16.04
N VAL A 60 -10.12 44.50 16.69
CA VAL A 60 -11.00 45.54 16.19
C VAL A 60 -11.16 46.67 17.18
N ASN A 61 -11.39 47.88 16.71
CA ASN A 61 -11.66 49.02 17.58
C ASN A 61 -13.01 48.86 18.31
N GLU A 62 -13.09 49.37 19.49
CA GLU A 62 -14.34 49.48 20.24
C GLU A 62 -15.36 50.31 19.46
N GLY A 63 -16.55 49.71 19.21
CA GLY A 63 -17.62 50.36 18.44
C GLY A 63 -17.45 50.27 16.91
N ALA A 64 -16.49 49.56 16.38
CA ALA A 64 -16.36 49.37 14.94
C ALA A 64 -17.41 48.42 14.38
N ASP A 65 -17.87 48.66 13.16
CA ASP A 65 -18.70 47.74 12.42
C ASP A 65 -17.89 46.54 11.98
N PHE A 66 -18.47 45.33 12.11
CA PHE A 66 -17.81 44.10 11.70
C PHE A 66 -17.77 43.96 10.17
N SER A 67 -16.64 43.55 9.64
CA SER A 67 -16.55 43.12 8.25
C SER A 67 -16.95 41.64 8.12
N TYR A 68 -17.87 41.37 7.22
CA TYR A 68 -18.35 40.00 6.97
C TYR A 68 -17.58 39.40 5.80
N VAL A 69 -16.96 38.25 6.02
CA VAL A 69 -16.26 37.48 5.00
C VAL A 69 -17.10 36.24 4.66
N ASN A 70 -17.26 35.94 3.41
CA ASN A 70 -17.93 34.72 3.00
C ASN A 70 -17.08 33.51 3.37
N PRO A 71 -17.65 32.48 4.01
CA PRO A 71 -16.91 31.27 4.32
C PRO A 71 -16.46 30.56 3.04
N THR A 72 -15.27 29.94 3.11
CA THR A 72 -14.74 29.15 2.00
C THR A 72 -15.59 27.90 1.80
N ALA A 73 -15.96 27.62 0.57
CA ALA A 73 -16.71 26.42 0.22
C ALA A 73 -15.84 25.16 0.37
N THR A 74 -16.47 24.03 0.65
CA THR A 74 -15.80 22.74 0.64
C THR A 74 -15.31 22.36 -0.76
N THR A 75 -14.16 21.70 -0.83
CA THR A 75 -13.63 21.15 -2.09
C THR A 75 -14.10 19.70 -2.23
N ARG A 76 -14.64 19.38 -3.40
CA ARG A 76 -15.10 18.02 -3.73
C ARG A 76 -13.95 17.25 -4.40
N LEU A 77 -13.57 16.15 -3.78
CA LEU A 77 -12.66 15.16 -4.36
C LEU A 77 -13.45 13.95 -4.85
N SER A 78 -12.92 13.26 -5.83
CA SER A 78 -13.59 12.10 -6.42
C SER A 78 -12.58 11.06 -6.89
N ASN A 79 -12.99 9.78 -6.82
CA ASN A 79 -12.25 8.68 -7.41
C ASN A 79 -13.21 7.68 -8.07
N VAL A 80 -12.69 6.84 -8.95
CA VAL A 80 -13.46 5.90 -9.77
C VAL A 80 -13.13 4.47 -9.36
N HIS A 81 -14.14 3.60 -9.29
CA HIS A 81 -13.95 2.18 -9.03
C HIS A 81 -13.21 1.49 -10.16
N GLN A 82 -12.21 0.69 -9.79
CA GLN A 82 -11.47 -0.20 -10.68
C GLN A 82 -11.92 -1.63 -10.47
N ILE A 83 -12.03 -2.39 -11.55
CA ILE A 83 -12.30 -3.83 -11.50
C ILE A 83 -10.96 -4.56 -11.62
N ALA A 84 -10.68 -5.42 -10.66
CA ALA A 84 -9.59 -6.39 -10.73
C ALA A 84 -10.18 -7.80 -10.76
N ALA A 85 -9.65 -8.66 -11.59
CA ALA A 85 -10.13 -10.03 -11.70
C ALA A 85 -8.96 -11.01 -11.86
N GLN A 86 -9.07 -12.14 -11.17
CA GLN A 86 -8.21 -13.31 -11.36
C GLN A 86 -9.10 -14.50 -11.76
N ALA A 87 -8.80 -15.13 -12.88
CA ALA A 87 -9.55 -16.27 -13.37
C ALA A 87 -8.69 -17.53 -13.43
N ALA A 88 -9.31 -18.67 -13.21
CA ALA A 88 -8.65 -19.96 -13.36
C ALA A 88 -9.61 -21.00 -13.92
N SER A 89 -9.03 -22.04 -14.50
CA SER A 89 -9.75 -23.21 -15.02
C SER A 89 -9.07 -24.47 -14.50
N VAL A 90 -9.84 -25.40 -13.96
CA VAL A 90 -9.37 -26.67 -13.41
C VAL A 90 -10.09 -27.79 -14.12
N SER A 91 -9.37 -28.81 -14.64
CA SER A 91 -9.96 -29.99 -15.24
C SER A 91 -10.75 -30.78 -14.20
N ASN A 92 -11.95 -31.25 -14.58
CA ASN A 92 -12.78 -32.07 -13.70
C ASN A 92 -12.09 -33.41 -13.36
N THR A 93 -11.34 -33.97 -14.28
CA THR A 93 -10.54 -35.19 -14.03
C THR A 93 -9.50 -34.92 -12.94
N LEU A 94 -8.79 -33.78 -12.99
CA LEU A 94 -7.81 -33.40 -11.96
C LEU A 94 -8.46 -33.20 -10.61
N ASP A 95 -9.69 -32.70 -10.54
CA ASP A 95 -10.38 -32.45 -9.27
C ASP A 95 -10.82 -33.75 -8.57
N VAL A 96 -10.97 -34.86 -9.31
CA VAL A 96 -11.41 -36.16 -8.80
C VAL A 96 -10.26 -37.11 -8.49
N VAL A 97 -9.13 -37.00 -9.21
CA VAL A 97 -7.95 -37.86 -8.97
C VAL A 97 -7.38 -37.63 -7.58
N ASP A 98 -7.03 -38.72 -6.89
CA ASP A 98 -6.36 -38.69 -5.61
C ASP A 98 -5.00 -38.01 -5.68
N LYS A 99 -4.75 -37.05 -4.79
CA LYS A 99 -3.59 -36.16 -4.79
C LYS A 99 -2.99 -36.05 -3.41
N ALA A 100 -1.68 -36.00 -3.35
CA ALA A 100 -0.98 -35.68 -2.12
C ALA A 100 -1.21 -34.21 -1.70
N GLY A 101 -1.46 -33.99 -0.43
CA GLY A 101 -1.50 -32.66 0.19
C GLY A 101 -2.76 -31.81 -0.05
N ARG A 102 -3.75 -32.31 -0.81
CA ARG A 102 -5.01 -31.58 -1.05
C ARG A 102 -6.14 -32.50 -1.55
N ASP A 103 -7.33 -32.27 -1.03
CA ASP A 103 -8.53 -33.04 -1.43
C ASP A 103 -9.05 -32.60 -2.79
N ARG A 104 -9.26 -31.29 -2.98
CA ARG A 104 -9.81 -30.70 -4.20
C ARG A 104 -8.92 -29.61 -4.76
N GLU A 105 -8.56 -29.74 -6.04
CA GLU A 105 -7.75 -28.78 -6.75
C GLU A 105 -8.45 -27.42 -6.89
N THR A 106 -9.73 -27.43 -7.22
CA THR A 106 -10.53 -26.22 -7.42
C THR A 106 -10.56 -25.34 -6.15
N ALA A 107 -10.70 -25.94 -4.97
CA ALA A 107 -10.71 -25.21 -3.70
C ALA A 107 -9.33 -24.57 -3.40
N TYR A 108 -8.28 -25.33 -3.62
CA TYR A 108 -6.90 -24.86 -3.44
C TYR A 108 -6.55 -23.69 -4.37
N VAL A 109 -6.90 -23.82 -5.67
CA VAL A 109 -6.64 -22.77 -6.66
C VAL A 109 -7.44 -21.50 -6.36
N LYS A 110 -8.69 -21.61 -5.86
CA LYS A 110 -9.49 -20.46 -5.43
C LYS A 110 -8.78 -19.66 -4.33
N ILE A 111 -8.21 -20.34 -3.32
CA ILE A 111 -7.47 -19.67 -2.24
C ILE A 111 -6.23 -18.95 -2.77
N ILE A 112 -5.43 -19.63 -3.61
CA ILE A 112 -4.23 -19.04 -4.20
C ILE A 112 -4.59 -17.80 -5.02
N LYS A 113 -5.60 -17.89 -5.90
CA LYS A 113 -6.03 -16.76 -6.73
C LYS A 113 -6.57 -15.58 -5.92
N ALA A 114 -7.19 -15.82 -4.77
CA ALA A 114 -7.59 -14.74 -3.85
C ALA A 114 -6.39 -14.02 -3.23
N ILE A 115 -5.36 -14.77 -2.85
CA ILE A 115 -4.11 -14.19 -2.31
C ILE A 115 -3.37 -13.39 -3.39
N GLU A 116 -3.25 -13.96 -4.60
CA GLU A 116 -2.64 -13.26 -5.74
C GLU A 116 -3.36 -11.93 -6.04
N GLN A 117 -4.70 -11.95 -6.09
CA GLN A 117 -5.49 -10.75 -6.32
C GLN A 117 -5.29 -9.67 -5.24
N ARG A 118 -5.18 -10.09 -3.97
CA ARG A 118 -4.88 -9.18 -2.87
C ARG A 118 -3.51 -8.51 -3.04
N ARG A 119 -2.50 -9.27 -3.47
CA ARG A 119 -1.16 -8.74 -3.79
C ARG A 119 -1.18 -7.79 -5.00
N ASP A 120 -1.97 -8.10 -6.01
CA ASP A 120 -2.13 -7.24 -7.19
C ASP A 120 -2.77 -5.89 -6.81
N ILE A 121 -3.75 -5.91 -5.89
CA ILE A 121 -4.34 -4.68 -5.36
C ILE A 121 -3.30 -3.87 -4.60
N GLU A 122 -2.55 -4.50 -3.68
CA GLU A 122 -1.48 -3.85 -2.92
C GLU A 122 -0.46 -3.18 -3.83
N LYS A 123 0.10 -3.94 -4.77
CA LYS A 123 1.04 -3.41 -5.74
C LYS A 123 0.46 -2.27 -6.57
N GLY A 124 -0.83 -2.38 -6.91
CA GLY A 124 -1.55 -1.35 -7.63
C GLY A 124 -1.64 -0.03 -6.86
N LEU A 125 -1.69 -0.04 -5.53
CA LEU A 125 -1.78 1.18 -4.71
C LEU A 125 -0.53 2.06 -4.82
N PHE A 126 0.64 1.48 -5.09
CA PHE A 126 1.91 2.19 -5.26
C PHE A 126 2.15 2.68 -6.70
N LYS A 127 1.27 2.35 -7.62
CA LYS A 127 1.43 2.77 -9.01
C LYS A 127 1.16 4.27 -9.14
N ASN A 128 1.97 4.96 -9.94
CA ASN A 128 1.71 6.35 -10.29
C ASN A 128 0.64 6.42 -11.39
N GLU A 129 -0.62 6.45 -11.00
CA GLU A 129 -1.76 6.42 -11.91
C GLU A 129 -2.89 7.34 -11.42
N ALA A 130 -3.36 8.21 -12.31
CA ALA A 130 -4.51 9.07 -12.08
C ALA A 130 -5.84 8.31 -12.28
N LYS A 131 -6.94 8.89 -11.78
CA LYS A 131 -8.29 8.37 -12.07
C LYS A 131 -8.62 8.47 -13.54
N ASP A 132 -9.24 7.40 -14.06
CA ASP A 132 -9.76 7.38 -15.42
C ASP A 132 -11.12 6.67 -15.43
N ALA A 133 -12.15 7.37 -15.89
CA ALA A 133 -13.51 6.83 -15.97
C ALA A 133 -13.77 6.08 -17.29
N SER A 134 -12.84 6.16 -18.25
CA SER A 134 -12.93 5.39 -19.50
C SER A 134 -12.70 3.90 -19.27
N ASP A 135 -13.22 3.07 -20.16
CA ASP A 135 -13.08 1.61 -20.06
C ASP A 135 -11.74 1.14 -20.70
N PRO A 136 -10.87 0.42 -19.96
CA PRO A 136 -11.02 -0.05 -18.59
C PRO A 136 -10.81 1.06 -17.54
N ARG A 137 -11.75 1.18 -16.60
CA ARG A 137 -11.70 2.17 -15.53
C ARG A 137 -10.49 1.98 -14.63
N LYS A 138 -9.91 3.09 -14.18
CA LYS A 138 -8.76 3.11 -13.29
C LYS A 138 -9.03 3.97 -12.08
N THR A 139 -8.72 3.45 -10.90
CA THR A 139 -8.75 4.23 -9.67
C THR A 139 -7.45 5.01 -9.50
N ALA A 140 -7.53 6.28 -9.12
CA ALA A 140 -6.37 7.05 -8.72
C ALA A 140 -5.70 6.40 -7.52
N LYS A 141 -4.37 6.40 -7.50
CA LYS A 141 -3.54 5.78 -6.48
C LYS A 141 -2.93 6.82 -5.54
N PHE A 142 -2.24 6.38 -4.49
CA PHE A 142 -1.67 7.30 -3.49
C PHE A 142 -0.87 8.44 -4.09
N LEU A 143 0.05 8.12 -5.01
CA LEU A 143 0.97 9.11 -5.59
C LEU A 143 0.25 10.28 -6.29
N SER A 144 -0.91 10.04 -6.89
CA SER A 144 -1.69 11.09 -7.55
C SER A 144 -2.44 12.02 -6.58
N TYR A 145 -2.55 11.64 -5.32
CA TYR A 145 -3.15 12.47 -4.26
C TYR A 145 -2.11 13.18 -3.38
N MET A 146 -0.83 12.84 -3.49
CA MET A 146 0.20 13.45 -2.66
C MET A 146 0.44 14.90 -3.04
N SER A 147 0.26 15.80 -2.08
CA SER A 147 0.59 17.23 -2.17
C SER A 147 1.83 17.58 -1.36
N ASN A 148 2.03 16.91 -0.23
CA ASN A 148 3.18 17.10 0.65
C ASN A 148 4.29 16.16 0.23
N VAL A 149 5.16 16.65 -0.65
CA VAL A 149 6.21 15.85 -1.26
C VAL A 149 7.56 16.51 -1.06
N VAL A 150 8.52 15.71 -0.59
CA VAL A 150 9.93 16.03 -0.66
C VAL A 150 10.49 15.42 -1.95
N LEU A 151 11.11 16.24 -2.77
CA LEU A 151 11.78 15.83 -4.00
C LEU A 151 13.28 15.84 -3.79
N GLU A 152 13.92 14.73 -4.09
CA GLU A 152 15.37 14.70 -4.15
C GLU A 152 15.89 15.56 -5.30
N SER A 153 16.96 16.32 -5.02
CA SER A 153 17.56 17.26 -6.00
C SER A 153 16.64 18.30 -6.63
N GLY A 154 15.63 18.69 -5.94
CA GLY A 154 15.03 20.02 -6.02
C GLY A 154 14.47 20.48 -7.31
N SER A 155 13.47 19.92 -7.93
CA SER A 155 12.83 20.76 -8.92
C SER A 155 11.50 20.41 -9.48
N SER A 156 10.58 19.89 -9.03
CA SER A 156 9.22 20.21 -9.46
C SER A 156 8.14 19.52 -8.66
N VAL A 157 7.18 20.33 -8.41
CA VAL A 157 6.02 20.00 -7.59
C VAL A 157 5.30 18.80 -8.16
N ALA A 158 5.03 17.84 -7.31
CA ALA A 158 4.09 16.77 -7.56
C ALA A 158 2.74 17.29 -8.10
N SER A 159 1.96 16.39 -8.63
CA SER A 159 0.60 16.64 -9.14
C SER A 159 -0.30 17.36 -8.14
N GLY A 160 -1.38 17.93 -8.59
CA GLY A 160 -2.27 18.79 -7.83
C GLY A 160 -3.02 18.17 -6.64
N GLY A 161 -2.71 16.97 -6.17
CA GLY A 161 -3.27 16.39 -4.95
C GLY A 161 -4.75 15.96 -4.99
N ASP A 162 -5.37 15.93 -6.18
CA ASP A 162 -6.80 15.64 -6.38
C ASP A 162 -7.08 14.31 -7.11
N GLY A 163 -6.04 13.55 -7.43
CA GLY A 163 -6.13 12.29 -8.17
C GLY A 163 -6.41 12.43 -9.66
N SER A 164 -6.47 13.65 -10.21
CA SER A 164 -6.76 13.89 -11.63
C SER A 164 -5.54 13.72 -12.53
N ASN A 165 -4.35 13.88 -11.98
CA ASN A 165 -3.10 13.73 -12.70
C ASN A 165 -2.16 12.77 -11.97
N ALA A 166 -1.35 12.06 -12.75
CA ALA A 166 -0.25 11.30 -12.20
C ALA A 166 0.81 12.25 -11.59
N ALA A 167 1.49 11.81 -10.55
CA ALA A 167 2.55 12.59 -9.93
C ALA A 167 3.69 12.82 -10.92
N THR A 168 4.26 14.02 -10.93
CA THR A 168 5.47 14.32 -11.70
C THR A 168 6.68 13.99 -10.84
N MET A 169 7.49 13.06 -11.31
CA MET A 169 8.77 12.65 -10.73
C MET A 169 9.85 13.06 -11.71
N SER A 170 10.58 14.12 -11.43
CA SER A 170 11.57 14.69 -12.37
C SER A 170 12.81 15.19 -11.67
N GLY A 171 13.26 14.48 -10.62
CA GLY A 171 14.51 14.74 -9.93
C GLY A 171 15.69 13.93 -10.50
N SER A 172 16.87 14.23 -10.06
CA SER A 172 18.02 13.33 -10.15
C SER A 172 17.96 12.43 -8.93
N ASN A 173 17.79 11.13 -9.14
CA ASN A 173 17.69 10.15 -8.06
C ASN A 173 18.87 10.29 -7.09
N ASP A 174 18.58 10.66 -5.86
CA ASP A 174 19.56 10.83 -4.81
C ASP A 174 19.37 9.81 -3.67
N ALA A 175 20.34 9.69 -2.81
CA ALA A 175 20.26 8.77 -1.69
C ALA A 175 19.34 9.33 -0.60
N LEU A 176 18.54 8.48 0.02
CA LEU A 176 17.69 8.86 1.14
C LEU A 176 18.51 9.50 2.27
N GLU A 177 18.10 10.66 2.72
CA GLU A 177 18.65 11.34 3.88
C GLU A 177 17.64 11.40 5.04
N LEU A 178 18.14 11.63 6.25
CA LEU A 178 17.27 11.79 7.42
C LEU A 178 16.42 13.06 7.31
N ALA A 179 17.01 14.12 6.73
CA ALA A 179 16.36 15.39 6.50
C ALA A 179 15.11 15.29 5.61
N ASP A 180 15.06 14.31 4.69
CA ASP A 180 13.92 14.10 3.81
C ASP A 180 12.71 13.58 4.56
N ILE A 181 12.94 12.65 5.49
CA ILE A 181 11.89 12.11 6.33
C ILE A 181 11.36 13.18 7.29
N GLU A 182 12.26 13.95 7.91
CA GLU A 182 11.89 15.06 8.77
C GLU A 182 11.17 16.16 7.98
N GLY A 183 11.63 16.47 6.77
CA GLY A 183 11.00 17.41 5.86
C GLY A 183 9.59 16.99 5.45
N ALA A 184 9.40 15.71 5.10
CA ALA A 184 8.10 15.16 4.75
C ALA A 184 7.12 15.21 5.94
N MET A 185 7.59 14.83 7.14
CA MET A 185 6.81 14.93 8.37
C MET A 185 6.43 16.36 8.70
N LYS A 186 7.37 17.31 8.53
CA LYS A 186 7.12 18.73 8.74
C LYS A 186 6.02 19.25 7.82
N LEU A 187 6.07 18.94 6.53
CA LEU A 187 5.05 19.35 5.56
C LEU A 187 3.66 18.83 5.94
N ALA A 188 3.56 17.54 6.29
CA ALA A 188 2.29 16.98 6.76
C ALA A 188 1.79 17.65 8.04
N TYR A 189 2.68 17.90 9.00
CA TYR A 189 2.34 18.53 10.27
C TYR A 189 1.87 20.01 10.09
N GLU A 190 2.51 20.77 9.21
CA GLU A 190 2.10 22.15 8.88
C GLU A 190 0.68 22.21 8.30
N ASP A 191 0.27 21.17 7.55
CA ASP A 191 -1.09 21.04 7.03
C ASP A 191 -2.06 20.33 8.00
N GLY A 192 -1.61 19.97 9.21
CA GLY A 192 -2.43 19.38 10.26
C GLY A 192 -2.53 17.86 10.24
N GLY A 193 -1.77 17.17 9.40
CA GLY A 193 -1.66 15.70 9.36
C GLY A 193 -0.67 15.15 10.38
N GLN A 194 -0.83 13.89 10.73
CA GLN A 194 0.08 13.16 11.62
C GLN A 194 0.31 11.74 11.07
N PRO A 195 1.13 11.59 10.02
CA PRO A 195 1.46 10.27 9.50
C PRO A 195 2.00 9.35 10.60
N ASP A 196 1.49 8.14 10.67
CA ASP A 196 1.87 7.12 11.64
C ASP A 196 2.63 5.95 11.02
N MET A 197 2.53 5.79 9.70
CA MET A 197 3.09 4.68 8.96
C MET A 197 4.07 5.15 7.88
N LEU A 198 5.32 4.68 7.97
CA LEU A 198 6.36 4.89 6.96
C LEU A 198 6.46 3.61 6.11
N VAL A 199 5.98 3.67 4.88
CA VAL A 199 6.00 2.54 3.96
C VAL A 199 7.27 2.54 3.13
N LEU A 200 8.04 1.48 3.27
CA LEU A 200 9.37 1.33 2.68
C LEU A 200 9.45 0.09 1.80
N SER A 201 10.10 0.22 0.66
CA SER A 201 10.58 -0.97 -0.06
C SER A 201 11.70 -1.67 0.72
N PRO A 202 12.01 -2.93 0.43
CA PRO A 202 13.13 -3.62 1.05
C PRO A 202 14.47 -2.90 0.89
N ALA A 203 14.73 -2.28 -0.27
CA ALA A 203 15.94 -1.50 -0.52
C ALA A 203 15.98 -0.22 0.33
N ASN A 204 14.88 0.55 0.32
CA ASN A 204 14.78 1.77 1.12
C ASN A 204 14.84 1.48 2.62
N LYS A 205 14.36 0.31 3.05
CA LYS A 205 14.48 -0.10 4.46
C LYS A 205 15.93 -0.34 4.88
N VAL A 206 16.75 -0.91 4.02
CA VAL A 206 18.19 -1.06 4.29
C VAL A 206 18.86 0.31 4.35
N ALA A 207 18.57 1.20 3.40
CA ALA A 207 19.06 2.58 3.41
C ALA A 207 18.65 3.29 4.70
N PHE A 208 17.37 3.23 5.08
CA PHE A 208 16.84 3.81 6.32
C PHE A 208 17.55 3.28 7.57
N SER A 209 17.80 1.96 7.66
CA SER A 209 18.52 1.38 8.79
C SER A 209 19.98 1.84 8.84
N ASN A 210 20.61 2.08 7.70
CA ASN A 210 21.96 2.61 7.61
C ASN A 210 22.04 4.09 8.03
N LEU A 211 21.04 4.90 7.72
CA LEU A 211 20.94 6.29 8.21
C LEU A 211 20.95 6.35 9.73
N SER A 212 20.20 5.46 10.36
CA SER A 212 20.12 5.40 11.83
C SER A 212 21.42 4.94 12.50
N SER A 213 22.26 4.19 11.79
CA SER A 213 23.55 3.71 12.30
C SER A 213 24.73 4.67 12.04
N GLY A 214 24.51 5.70 11.21
CA GLY A 214 25.52 6.70 10.87
C GLY A 214 25.74 7.76 11.94
N SER A 215 25.85 9.01 11.57
CA SER A 215 26.37 10.11 12.38
C SER A 215 25.51 10.55 13.59
N VAL A 216 24.27 10.09 13.72
CA VAL A 216 23.35 10.47 14.81
C VAL A 216 23.25 9.41 15.93
N ALA A 217 23.95 8.33 15.79
CA ALA A 217 23.90 7.17 16.71
C ALA A 217 24.33 7.48 18.15
N THR A 218 24.84 8.65 18.44
CA THR A 218 25.29 9.03 19.79
C THR A 218 24.12 9.35 20.74
N ASN A 219 22.93 9.63 20.24
CA ASN A 219 21.75 9.90 21.07
C ASN A 219 20.68 8.80 20.98
N GLN A 220 20.94 7.74 20.23
CA GLN A 220 19.96 6.75 20.00
C GLN A 220 20.02 5.63 21.01
N ILE A 221 18.88 5.48 21.61
CA ILE A 221 18.40 4.26 22.25
C ILE A 221 19.50 3.53 22.98
N GLN A 222 19.87 4.02 24.15
CA GLN A 222 20.29 3.11 25.20
C GLN A 222 19.11 2.20 25.50
N MET A 223 18.89 1.23 24.62
CA MET A 223 18.19 0.04 25.06
C MET A 223 19.10 -0.57 26.14
N THR A 224 18.73 -0.37 27.36
CA THR A 224 19.27 -1.09 28.49
C THR A 224 18.90 -2.56 28.31
N ALA A 225 19.65 -3.24 27.45
CA ALA A 225 19.57 -4.68 27.34
C ALA A 225 20.44 -5.28 28.44
N PRO A 226 19.90 -6.14 29.28
CA PRO A 226 20.73 -6.86 30.23
C PRO A 226 21.64 -7.84 29.48
N ALA A 227 22.93 -7.64 29.60
CA ALA A 227 24.01 -8.62 29.58
C ALA A 227 24.30 -9.48 28.35
N GLU A 228 23.65 -9.32 27.20
CA GLU A 228 24.07 -9.96 25.96
C GLU A 228 24.18 -8.92 24.86
N ALA A 229 25.34 -8.84 24.20
CA ALA A 229 25.59 -7.92 23.10
C ALA A 229 24.75 -8.32 21.88
N ALA A 230 23.52 -7.81 21.78
CA ALA A 230 22.70 -7.94 20.60
C ALA A 230 23.07 -6.82 19.62
N ILE A 231 23.53 -7.19 18.43
CA ILE A 231 23.69 -6.25 17.32
C ILE A 231 22.27 -5.97 16.80
N VAL A 232 21.72 -4.80 17.11
CA VAL A 232 20.43 -4.35 16.57
C VAL A 232 20.69 -3.68 15.23
N GLY A 233 20.39 -4.38 14.14
CA GLY A 233 20.58 -3.91 12.78
C GLY A 233 19.30 -3.37 12.10
N SER A 234 18.19 -3.18 12.84
CA SER A 234 16.97 -2.68 12.24
C SER A 234 16.20 -1.71 13.15
N VAL A 235 15.59 -0.69 12.55
CA VAL A 235 14.72 0.28 13.20
C VAL A 235 13.29 0.03 12.73
N SER A 236 12.38 -0.26 13.64
CA SER A 236 10.95 -0.44 13.34
C SER A 236 10.11 0.77 13.76
N LEU A 237 10.57 1.55 14.72
CA LEU A 237 9.93 2.75 15.22
C LEU A 237 10.91 3.92 15.07
N PHE A 238 10.48 4.98 14.45
CA PHE A 238 11.25 6.22 14.31
C PHE A 238 10.53 7.36 15.02
N LEU A 239 11.21 7.98 15.95
CA LEU A 239 10.72 9.14 16.70
C LEU A 239 11.26 10.40 16.04
N THR A 240 10.36 11.22 15.52
CA THR A 240 10.66 12.56 14.99
C THR A 240 10.18 13.64 15.95
N ASP A 241 10.56 14.88 15.72
CA ASP A 241 10.06 16.03 16.48
C ASP A 241 8.55 16.26 16.29
N PHE A 242 7.98 15.72 15.21
CA PHE A 242 6.58 15.88 14.82
C PHE A 242 5.69 14.67 15.14
N GLY A 243 6.26 13.56 15.56
CA GLY A 243 5.50 12.34 15.90
C GLY A 243 6.32 11.07 15.76
N THR A 244 5.63 9.94 15.92
CA THR A 244 6.24 8.62 15.82
C THR A 244 5.81 7.94 14.54
N LEU A 245 6.77 7.42 13.78
CA LEU A 245 6.55 6.65 12.55
C LEU A 245 6.85 5.18 12.78
N ASN A 246 5.92 4.32 12.38
CA ASN A 246 6.14 2.89 12.30
C ASN A 246 6.69 2.54 10.91
N ALA A 247 7.90 2.02 10.84
CA ALA A 247 8.50 1.59 9.59
C ALA A 247 7.92 0.24 9.16
N VAL A 248 7.12 0.26 8.13
CA VAL A 248 6.46 -0.90 7.53
C VAL A 248 7.15 -1.26 6.23
N ILE A 249 7.59 -2.52 6.11
CA ILE A 249 8.23 -3.01 4.89
C ILE A 249 7.16 -3.60 4.00
N ASP A 250 7.08 -3.11 2.76
CA ASP A 250 6.26 -3.72 1.73
C ASP A 250 7.11 -4.12 0.53
N ARG A 251 7.01 -5.38 0.15
CA ARG A 251 7.73 -5.94 -1.02
C ARG A 251 7.16 -5.46 -2.34
N ASN A 252 5.94 -4.93 -2.33
CA ASN A 252 5.26 -4.40 -3.51
C ASN A 252 5.52 -2.91 -3.71
N ALA A 253 6.07 -2.22 -2.68
CA ALA A 253 6.46 -0.82 -2.79
C ALA A 253 7.60 -0.64 -3.78
N THR A 254 7.59 0.46 -4.49
CA THR A 254 8.65 0.85 -5.42
C THR A 254 9.86 1.38 -4.65
N ASN A 255 11.02 1.33 -5.28
CA ASN A 255 12.27 1.78 -4.66
C ASN A 255 12.48 3.29 -4.81
N THR A 256 11.76 3.92 -5.72
CA THR A 256 11.92 5.34 -6.09
C THR A 256 11.14 6.29 -5.20
N GLU A 257 10.20 5.76 -4.40
CA GLU A 257 9.39 6.56 -3.50
C GLU A 257 9.24 5.93 -2.12
N ILE A 258 8.99 6.77 -1.15
CA ILE A 258 8.61 6.41 0.22
C ILE A 258 7.32 7.14 0.54
N LEU A 259 6.34 6.44 1.11
CA LEU A 259 5.07 7.00 1.53
C LEU A 259 5.00 7.11 3.04
N LEU A 260 4.61 8.28 3.51
CA LEU A 260 4.23 8.53 4.90
C LEU A 260 2.71 8.64 4.94
N LEU A 261 2.07 7.64 5.50
CA LEU A 261 0.61 7.54 5.50
C LEU A 261 0.07 7.72 6.91
N ASP A 262 -1.06 8.40 6.99
CA ASP A 262 -1.90 8.47 8.17
C ASP A 262 -3.01 7.43 8.01
N SER A 263 -3.01 6.42 8.87
CA SER A 263 -3.92 5.27 8.74
C SER A 263 -5.40 5.63 8.92
N ASP A 264 -5.70 6.72 9.60
CA ASP A 264 -7.07 7.18 9.83
C ASP A 264 -7.66 7.93 8.63
N HIS A 265 -6.82 8.43 7.73
CA HIS A 265 -7.22 9.30 6.64
C HIS A 265 -7.26 8.64 5.27
N TYR A 266 -7.12 7.32 5.17
CA TYR A 266 -7.38 6.59 3.93
C TYR A 266 -8.25 5.36 4.13
N ALA A 267 -8.96 4.97 3.09
CA ALA A 267 -9.82 3.81 3.08
C ALA A 267 -9.84 3.13 1.71
N ILE A 268 -10.23 1.88 1.69
CA ILE A 268 -10.54 1.16 0.46
C ILE A 268 -12.05 0.96 0.41
N GLY A 269 -12.67 1.68 -0.52
CA GLY A 269 -14.09 1.55 -0.81
C GLY A 269 -14.37 0.37 -1.73
N HIS A 270 -15.49 -0.30 -1.51
CA HIS A 270 -15.94 -1.40 -2.36
C HIS A 270 -17.46 -1.38 -2.55
N LEU A 271 -17.92 -1.86 -3.68
CA LEU A 271 -19.35 -2.07 -3.91
C LEU A 271 -19.83 -3.31 -3.15
N PRO A 272 -21.09 -3.30 -2.63
CA PRO A 272 -21.65 -4.43 -1.89
C PRO A 272 -21.55 -5.74 -2.68
N GLY A 273 -20.97 -6.77 -2.07
CA GLY A 273 -20.84 -8.10 -2.69
C GLY A 273 -19.84 -8.20 -3.84
N ARG A 274 -19.03 -7.14 -4.10
CA ARG A 274 -18.08 -7.10 -5.21
C ARG A 274 -16.62 -7.11 -4.77
N MET A 275 -16.34 -7.44 -3.52
CA MET A 275 -14.97 -7.59 -3.00
C MET A 275 -14.65 -9.06 -2.83
N PHE A 276 -13.64 -9.55 -3.56
CA PHE A 276 -13.26 -10.97 -3.63
C PHE A 276 -14.45 -11.91 -3.93
N SER A 277 -15.39 -11.45 -4.76
CA SER A 277 -16.54 -12.27 -5.14
C SER A 277 -16.11 -13.34 -6.12
N VAL A 278 -16.46 -14.59 -5.80
CA VAL A 278 -16.23 -15.73 -6.70
C VAL A 278 -17.44 -15.86 -7.63
N SER A 279 -17.19 -15.82 -8.93
CA SER A 279 -18.18 -16.03 -9.97
C SER A 279 -17.80 -17.28 -10.75
N ASP A 280 -18.69 -18.25 -10.79
CA ASP A 280 -18.51 -19.42 -11.65
C ASP A 280 -18.83 -19.04 -13.09
N VAL A 281 -17.93 -19.39 -14.00
CA VAL A 281 -18.04 -19.12 -15.44
C VAL A 281 -18.55 -20.35 -16.15
N ALA A 282 -19.36 -20.17 -17.19
CA ALA A 282 -19.91 -21.26 -17.97
C ALA A 282 -18.81 -22.23 -18.45
N ALA A 283 -19.02 -23.50 -18.20
CA ALA A 283 -18.08 -24.55 -18.60
C ALA A 283 -18.03 -24.66 -20.14
N THR A 284 -16.84 -24.61 -20.67
CA THR A 284 -16.56 -24.96 -22.08
C THR A 284 -15.60 -26.14 -22.06
N GLY A 285 -16.10 -27.34 -22.36
CA GLY A 285 -15.35 -28.59 -22.20
C GLY A 285 -15.41 -29.14 -20.79
N ASP A 286 -14.58 -30.15 -20.49
CA ASP A 286 -14.52 -30.84 -19.18
C ASP A 286 -13.59 -30.10 -18.20
N ALA A 287 -14.02 -28.92 -17.80
CA ALA A 287 -13.29 -28.09 -16.84
C ALA A 287 -14.22 -27.17 -16.05
N THR A 288 -13.94 -27.02 -14.77
CA THR A 288 -14.56 -26.01 -13.91
C THR A 288 -13.81 -24.69 -14.05
N LYS A 289 -14.53 -23.62 -14.41
CA LYS A 289 -13.99 -22.27 -14.59
C LYS A 289 -14.60 -21.32 -13.58
N PHE A 290 -13.76 -20.48 -13.00
CA PHE A 290 -14.21 -19.44 -12.09
C PHE A 290 -13.36 -18.17 -12.23
N ALA A 291 -13.93 -17.06 -11.82
CA ALA A 291 -13.22 -15.79 -11.68
C ALA A 291 -13.47 -15.22 -10.30
N ILE A 292 -12.42 -14.65 -9.71
CA ILE A 292 -12.50 -13.86 -8.48
C ILE A 292 -12.45 -12.41 -8.89
N ILE A 293 -13.49 -11.66 -8.56
CA ILE A 293 -13.65 -10.27 -8.99
C ILE A 293 -13.62 -9.37 -7.74
N SER A 294 -12.81 -8.32 -7.79
CA SER A 294 -12.83 -7.24 -6.82
C SER A 294 -13.07 -5.92 -7.53
N GLU A 295 -14.04 -5.17 -7.06
CA GLU A 295 -14.32 -3.82 -7.53
C GLU A 295 -14.08 -2.86 -6.36
N TYR A 296 -13.00 -2.09 -6.46
CA TYR A 296 -12.51 -1.27 -5.36
C TYR A 296 -12.11 0.13 -5.82
N VAL A 297 -12.05 1.03 -4.87
CA VAL A 297 -11.60 2.42 -5.04
C VAL A 297 -10.75 2.83 -3.86
N LEU A 298 -9.66 3.56 -4.10
CA LEU A 298 -8.90 4.22 -3.04
C LEU A 298 -9.61 5.52 -2.65
N ILE A 299 -9.93 5.68 -1.38
CA ILE A 299 -10.50 6.90 -0.80
C ILE A 299 -9.41 7.54 0.06
N ASN A 300 -8.87 8.64 -0.41
CA ASN A 300 -7.95 9.47 0.36
C ASN A 300 -8.74 10.63 0.94
N ARG A 301 -9.16 10.49 2.21
CA ARG A 301 -10.06 11.42 2.89
C ARG A 301 -9.45 12.80 3.09
N ALA A 302 -8.16 12.84 3.37
CA ALA A 302 -7.40 14.07 3.57
C ALA A 302 -6.02 13.97 2.91
N PRO A 303 -5.89 14.34 1.62
CA PRO A 303 -4.62 14.22 0.89
C PRO A 303 -3.44 14.90 1.57
N LYS A 304 -3.68 16.01 2.25
CA LYS A 304 -2.66 16.78 2.99
C LYS A 304 -2.21 16.14 4.31
N ALA A 305 -2.95 15.14 4.83
CA ALA A 305 -2.54 14.39 6.00
C ALA A 305 -1.39 13.41 5.71
N HIS A 306 -1.15 13.12 4.45
CA HIS A 306 -0.09 12.23 3.99
C HIS A 306 1.08 13.02 3.45
N ALA A 307 2.26 12.37 3.40
CA ALA A 307 3.43 12.91 2.75
C ALA A 307 4.16 11.83 1.95
N ALA A 308 5.03 12.25 1.06
CA ALA A 308 5.84 11.33 0.28
C ALA A 308 7.24 11.91 0.01
N ILE A 309 8.18 11.00 -0.23
CA ILE A 309 9.51 11.32 -0.72
C ILE A 309 9.64 10.67 -2.08
N PHE A 310 9.98 11.43 -3.09
CA PHE A 310 10.10 10.96 -4.48
C PHE A 310 11.53 11.09 -4.98
N ASP A 311 11.80 10.44 -6.11
CA ASP A 311 13.07 10.49 -6.84
C ASP A 311 14.27 9.92 -6.07
N LEU A 312 14.04 8.88 -5.27
CA LEU A 312 15.10 8.17 -4.56
C LEU A 312 15.91 7.29 -5.50
N ASN A 313 17.19 7.16 -5.18
CA ASN A 313 18.09 6.27 -5.89
C ASN A 313 17.74 4.80 -5.61
N THR A 314 17.64 4.00 -6.67
CA THR A 314 17.26 2.58 -6.59
C THR A 314 18.45 1.63 -6.39
N SER A 315 19.67 2.14 -6.22
CA SER A 315 20.90 1.33 -6.13
C SER A 315 21.14 0.69 -4.77
#